data_a13d30b343d1d409bbd95d752cb8ec5f
#
_entry.id   a13d30b343d1d409bbd95d752cb8ec5f
#
_cell.length_a   1.000
_cell.length_b   1.000
_cell.length_c   1.000
_cell.angle_alpha   90.00
_cell.angle_beta   90.00
_cell.angle_gamma   90.00
#
_symmetry.space_group_name_H-M   'P 1'
#
loop_
_entity.id
_entity.type
_entity.pdbx_description
1 polymer ?
#
loop_
_entity_poly.entity_id
_entity_poly.type
_entity_poly.pdbx_seq_one_letter_code
_entity_poly.pdbx_strand_id
1 'polypeptide(L)'
;MSSATPSDATPSDRACYVYGIVPADAPGPDEAAGADGFVGVGDPPEPVRRVRHGDVAALVSEIDPRRPLGTPQDLIGHARVLDAVAAGRTAVLPFRFGAVVRDPAAVTDELLAPQGERFRSALEELAGLAQFTVRGTYREEAVLREIVEQRPDIARLRAETAALPEDASRPQRIRLGELVSAELADRARAGADELLARLGPLAVATVRADPSADQPVGASFLVADDRWPEFTRATDELGADWAGRIDLRLLGPLAPYDFAARLVDAPGPRPWD
;
A
#
# COMPACT_ATOMS: atom_id res chain seq x y z
N MET A 1 -23.21 -6.01 56.99
CA MET A 1 -21.98 -5.65 56.28
C MET A 1 -21.76 -6.74 55.23
N SER A 2 -22.31 -6.49 54.05
CA SER A 2 -22.23 -7.44 52.94
C SER A 2 -21.15 -6.98 51.98
N SER A 3 -20.04 -7.68 51.93
CA SER A 3 -18.92 -7.41 51.06
C SER A 3 -19.29 -7.89 49.64
N ALA A 4 -19.47 -6.93 48.74
CA ALA A 4 -19.59 -7.24 47.34
C ALA A 4 -18.18 -7.62 46.80
N THR A 5 -18.04 -8.85 46.38
CA THR A 5 -16.89 -9.39 45.64
C THR A 5 -16.84 -8.70 44.28
N PRO A 6 -15.71 -8.15 43.82
CA PRO A 6 -15.60 -7.68 42.46
C PRO A 6 -15.74 -8.87 41.51
N SER A 7 -16.63 -8.76 40.54
CA SER A 7 -16.86 -9.72 39.48
C SER A 7 -15.57 -9.86 38.68
N ASP A 8 -14.93 -11.03 38.81
CA ASP A 8 -13.82 -11.47 37.97
C ASP A 8 -14.38 -11.60 36.54
N ALA A 9 -14.21 -10.57 35.70
CA ALA A 9 -14.55 -10.65 34.29
C ALA A 9 -13.60 -11.63 33.64
N THR A 10 -14.11 -12.81 33.29
CA THR A 10 -13.42 -13.81 32.49
C THR A 10 -12.85 -13.08 31.24
N PRO A 11 -11.56 -13.22 30.93
CA PRO A 11 -11.01 -12.62 29.70
C PRO A 11 -11.88 -13.09 28.53
N SER A 12 -12.39 -12.17 27.74
CA SER A 12 -13.12 -12.48 26.52
C SER A 12 -12.24 -13.39 25.67
N ASP A 13 -12.73 -14.60 25.31
CA ASP A 13 -12.01 -15.52 24.43
C ASP A 13 -11.84 -14.96 23.01
N ARG A 14 -12.25 -13.72 22.76
CA ARG A 14 -12.19 -13.01 21.50
C ARG A 14 -11.55 -11.62 21.65
N ALA A 15 -10.72 -11.28 20.68
CA ALA A 15 -10.10 -9.96 20.53
C ALA A 15 -10.70 -9.22 19.32
N CYS A 16 -10.49 -7.91 19.24
CA CYS A 16 -10.88 -7.08 18.10
C CYS A 16 -9.68 -6.80 17.22
N TYR A 17 -9.76 -7.20 15.97
CA TYR A 17 -8.84 -6.80 14.91
C TYR A 17 -9.31 -5.47 14.33
N VAL A 18 -8.41 -4.48 14.24
CA VAL A 18 -8.72 -3.13 13.74
C VAL A 18 -8.12 -2.95 12.34
N TYR A 19 -8.96 -2.65 11.36
CA TYR A 19 -8.53 -2.39 9.97
C TYR A 19 -8.07 -0.95 9.78
N GLY A 20 -8.88 0.00 10.24
CA GLY A 20 -8.65 1.43 10.08
C GLY A 20 -9.81 2.25 10.62
N ILE A 21 -9.71 3.56 10.45
CA ILE A 21 -10.70 4.53 10.91
C ILE A 21 -11.39 5.16 9.70
N VAL A 22 -12.70 5.39 9.84
CA VAL A 22 -13.56 6.04 8.85
C VAL A 22 -14.41 7.12 9.54
N PRO A 23 -15.03 8.06 8.81
CA PRO A 23 -16.07 8.94 9.37
C PRO A 23 -17.22 8.13 9.97
N ALA A 24 -17.80 8.61 11.08
CA ALA A 24 -18.88 7.88 11.77
C ALA A 24 -20.16 7.74 10.92
N ASP A 25 -20.40 8.67 9.99
CA ASP A 25 -21.51 8.71 9.03
C ASP A 25 -21.22 7.96 7.73
N ALA A 26 -19.99 7.42 7.55
CA ALA A 26 -19.63 6.65 6.38
C ALA A 26 -20.65 5.52 6.10
N PRO A 27 -20.90 5.12 4.84
CA PRO A 27 -21.70 3.94 4.52
C PRO A 27 -21.23 2.72 5.31
N GLY A 28 -22.17 1.88 5.76
CA GLY A 28 -21.81 0.66 6.49
C GLY A 28 -21.05 -0.33 5.62
N PRO A 29 -20.29 -1.25 6.24
CA PRO A 29 -19.69 -2.34 5.48
C PRO A 29 -20.73 -3.15 4.71
N ASP A 30 -21.93 -3.30 5.24
CA ASP A 30 -23.05 -3.99 4.58
C ASP A 30 -23.62 -3.18 3.39
N GLU A 31 -23.58 -1.85 3.45
CA GLU A 31 -24.05 -0.95 2.38
C GLU A 31 -23.01 -0.81 1.26
N ALA A 32 -21.72 -0.85 1.60
CA ALA A 32 -20.63 -0.67 0.63
C ALA A 32 -20.26 -1.96 -0.12
N ALA A 33 -20.47 -3.13 0.49
CA ALA A 33 -20.12 -4.44 -0.08
C ALA A 33 -21.28 -5.20 -0.72
N GLY A 34 -22.51 -4.65 -0.67
CA GLY A 34 -23.71 -5.36 -1.12
C GLY A 34 -24.14 -6.47 -0.15
N ALA A 35 -24.91 -7.46 -0.65
CA ALA A 35 -25.59 -8.48 0.15
C ALA A 35 -24.65 -9.40 0.97
N ASP A 36 -23.38 -9.48 0.61
CA ASP A 36 -22.42 -10.39 1.26
C ASP A 36 -21.57 -9.73 2.36
N GLY A 37 -21.67 -8.39 2.54
CA GLY A 37 -20.89 -7.65 3.53
C GLY A 37 -19.37 -7.74 3.33
N PHE A 38 -18.59 -7.00 4.11
CA PHE A 38 -17.14 -7.20 4.14
C PHE A 38 -16.77 -8.37 5.03
N VAL A 39 -16.08 -9.34 4.45
CA VAL A 39 -15.51 -10.46 5.16
C VAL A 39 -14.04 -10.14 5.43
N GLY A 40 -13.69 -10.16 6.70
CA GLY A 40 -12.40 -9.69 7.18
C GLY A 40 -11.35 -10.78 7.36
N VAL A 41 -10.47 -10.51 8.31
CA VAL A 41 -9.43 -11.45 8.77
C VAL A 41 -10.07 -12.54 9.63
N GLY A 42 -9.56 -13.76 9.57
CA GLY A 42 -10.03 -14.90 10.37
C GLY A 42 -10.13 -16.18 9.55
N ASP A 43 -10.32 -17.32 10.25
CA ASP A 43 -10.60 -18.61 9.65
C ASP A 43 -11.52 -19.39 10.61
N PRO A 44 -12.84 -19.45 10.30
CA PRO A 44 -13.49 -18.77 9.18
C PRO A 44 -13.38 -17.24 9.27
N PRO A 45 -13.45 -16.51 8.12
CA PRO A 45 -13.40 -15.07 8.12
C PRO A 45 -14.62 -14.47 8.84
N GLU A 46 -14.37 -13.49 9.69
CA GLU A 46 -15.42 -12.86 10.51
C GLU A 46 -15.96 -11.58 9.82
N PRO A 47 -17.24 -11.23 10.04
CA PRO A 47 -17.83 -10.03 9.48
C PRO A 47 -17.17 -8.77 10.06
N VAL A 48 -17.00 -7.76 9.22
CA VAL A 48 -16.50 -6.45 9.63
C VAL A 48 -17.63 -5.60 10.19
N ARG A 49 -17.40 -4.99 11.33
CA ARG A 49 -18.34 -4.12 12.05
C ARG A 49 -17.74 -2.75 12.29
N ARG A 50 -18.58 -1.79 12.65
CA ARG A 50 -18.15 -0.45 13.07
C ARG A 50 -18.33 -0.26 14.57
N VAL A 51 -17.26 0.22 15.21
CA VAL A 51 -17.30 0.76 16.58
C VAL A 51 -17.22 2.27 16.46
N ARG A 52 -18.27 2.98 16.85
CA ARG A 52 -18.40 4.45 16.71
C ARG A 52 -18.06 5.16 18.00
N HIS A 53 -17.37 6.30 17.87
CA HIS A 53 -17.17 7.25 18.96
C HIS A 53 -17.06 8.67 18.40
N GLY A 54 -17.99 9.55 18.78
CA GLY A 54 -18.06 10.89 18.22
C GLY A 54 -18.22 10.87 16.70
N ASP A 55 -17.36 11.59 16.00
CA ASP A 55 -17.39 11.77 14.55
C ASP A 55 -16.60 10.70 13.77
N VAL A 56 -16.00 9.73 14.48
CA VAL A 56 -15.19 8.68 13.88
C VAL A 56 -15.68 7.28 14.22
N ALA A 57 -15.34 6.31 13.40
CA ALA A 57 -15.60 4.90 13.64
C ALA A 57 -14.40 4.04 13.26
N ALA A 58 -14.12 3.01 14.05
CA ALA A 58 -13.17 1.96 13.71
C ALA A 58 -13.88 0.84 12.96
N LEU A 59 -13.27 0.35 11.88
CA LEU A 59 -13.65 -0.89 11.22
C LEU A 59 -12.94 -2.04 11.93
N VAL A 60 -13.74 -2.99 12.45
CA VAL A 60 -13.21 -4.07 13.28
C VAL A 60 -13.86 -5.41 12.92
N SER A 61 -13.16 -6.50 13.19
CA SER A 61 -13.77 -7.84 13.29
C SER A 61 -13.31 -8.55 14.56
N GLU A 62 -14.13 -9.47 15.06
CA GLU A 62 -13.74 -10.31 16.19
C GLU A 62 -12.81 -11.42 15.68
N ILE A 63 -11.74 -11.70 16.43
CA ILE A 63 -10.79 -12.77 16.11
C ILE A 63 -10.52 -13.65 17.35
N ASP A 64 -10.11 -14.89 17.12
CA ASP A 64 -9.51 -15.72 18.19
C ASP A 64 -8.05 -15.26 18.41
N PRO A 65 -7.72 -14.67 19.58
CA PRO A 65 -6.36 -14.20 19.85
C PRO A 65 -5.31 -15.32 19.90
N ARG A 66 -5.73 -16.59 20.00
CA ARG A 66 -4.84 -17.73 20.00
C ARG A 66 -4.42 -18.16 18.58
N ARG A 67 -5.18 -17.73 17.56
CA ARG A 67 -4.82 -18.01 16.18
C ARG A 67 -3.71 -17.05 15.71
N PRO A 68 -2.58 -17.57 15.22
CA PRO A 68 -1.55 -16.71 14.61
C PRO A 68 -2.10 -15.97 13.39
N LEU A 69 -1.87 -14.66 13.33
CA LEU A 69 -2.16 -13.83 12.17
C LEU A 69 -0.97 -13.83 11.20
N GLY A 70 -1.22 -13.56 9.91
CA GLY A 70 -0.17 -13.35 8.91
C GLY A 70 -0.16 -14.37 7.78
N THR A 71 -1.22 -15.15 7.65
CA THR A 71 -1.41 -15.95 6.43
C THR A 71 -1.65 -15.03 5.22
N PRO A 72 -1.35 -15.47 3.98
CA PRO A 72 -1.69 -14.69 2.78
C PRO A 72 -3.17 -14.28 2.72
N GLN A 73 -4.07 -15.12 3.20
CA GLN A 73 -5.51 -14.85 3.26
C GLN A 73 -5.83 -13.71 4.23
N ASP A 74 -5.15 -13.66 5.39
CA ASP A 74 -5.34 -12.57 6.36
C ASP A 74 -4.90 -11.23 5.77
N LEU A 75 -3.75 -11.20 5.08
CA LEU A 75 -3.25 -9.99 4.41
C LEU A 75 -4.20 -9.52 3.31
N ILE A 76 -4.70 -10.45 2.49
CA ILE A 76 -5.67 -10.16 1.43
C ILE A 76 -7.00 -9.68 2.04
N GLY A 77 -7.48 -10.31 3.12
CA GLY A 77 -8.71 -9.93 3.81
C GLY A 77 -8.61 -8.52 4.38
N HIS A 78 -7.49 -8.19 5.03
CA HIS A 78 -7.23 -6.85 5.55
C HIS A 78 -7.23 -5.78 4.44
N ALA A 79 -6.47 -5.99 3.37
CA ALA A 79 -6.39 -5.05 2.26
C ALA A 79 -7.75 -4.88 1.58
N ARG A 80 -8.45 -5.97 1.31
CA ARG A 80 -9.76 -5.94 0.64
C ARG A 80 -10.79 -5.07 1.36
N VAL A 81 -10.85 -5.13 2.70
CA VAL A 81 -11.76 -4.31 3.49
C VAL A 81 -11.48 -2.83 3.28
N LEU A 82 -10.23 -2.41 3.40
CA LEU A 82 -9.84 -1.01 3.32
C LEU A 82 -9.89 -0.46 1.89
N ASP A 83 -9.47 -1.27 0.91
CA ASP A 83 -9.51 -0.88 -0.50
C ASP A 83 -10.94 -0.76 -1.02
N ALA A 84 -11.87 -1.59 -0.55
CA ALA A 84 -13.28 -1.48 -0.90
C ALA A 84 -13.90 -0.19 -0.33
N VAL A 85 -13.51 0.24 0.88
CA VAL A 85 -13.94 1.52 1.45
C VAL A 85 -13.42 2.69 0.61
N ALA A 86 -12.13 2.66 0.24
CA ALA A 86 -11.52 3.68 -0.60
C ALA A 86 -12.17 3.72 -2.02
N ALA A 87 -12.44 2.56 -2.61
CA ALA A 87 -13.14 2.44 -3.89
C ALA A 87 -14.57 3.02 -3.85
N GLY A 88 -15.23 2.94 -2.69
CA GLY A 88 -16.52 3.58 -2.40
C GLY A 88 -16.41 5.10 -2.16
N ARG A 89 -15.26 5.72 -2.40
CA ARG A 89 -14.99 7.16 -2.19
C ARG A 89 -15.18 7.62 -0.75
N THR A 90 -15.01 6.72 0.19
CA THR A 90 -15.06 7.03 1.61
C THR A 90 -13.63 7.24 2.12
N ALA A 91 -13.40 8.35 2.81
CA ALA A 91 -12.12 8.59 3.46
C ALA A 91 -11.82 7.46 4.45
N VAL A 92 -10.63 6.91 4.40
CA VAL A 92 -10.20 5.85 5.30
C VAL A 92 -8.76 6.09 5.74
N LEU A 93 -8.54 6.04 7.04
CA LEU A 93 -7.19 6.06 7.63
C LEU A 93 -6.80 4.60 7.93
N PRO A 94 -5.99 3.95 7.08
CA PRO A 94 -5.65 2.56 7.22
C PRO A 94 -4.68 2.34 8.39
N PHE A 95 -4.90 1.26 9.14
CA PHE A 95 -3.92 0.76 10.09
C PHE A 95 -3.01 -0.27 9.43
N ARG A 96 -1.83 -0.46 10.00
CA ARG A 96 -0.95 -1.54 9.58
C ARG A 96 -1.57 -2.87 9.95
N PHE A 97 -1.32 -3.88 9.13
CA PHE A 97 -1.73 -5.24 9.42
C PHE A 97 -1.26 -5.69 10.81
N GLY A 98 -2.16 -6.36 11.57
CA GLY A 98 -1.85 -6.90 12.88
C GLY A 98 -2.25 -5.99 14.05
N ALA A 99 -3.01 -4.90 13.83
CA ALA A 99 -3.54 -4.09 14.90
C ALA A 99 -4.67 -4.83 15.63
N VAL A 100 -4.43 -5.23 16.87
CA VAL A 100 -5.36 -6.00 17.70
C VAL A 100 -5.52 -5.33 19.05
N VAL A 101 -6.75 -5.21 19.51
CA VAL A 101 -7.13 -4.76 20.86
C VAL A 101 -7.95 -5.86 21.54
N ARG A 102 -8.01 -5.82 22.87
CA ARG A 102 -8.60 -6.91 23.68
C ARG A 102 -10.10 -7.15 23.45
N ASP A 103 -10.88 -6.09 23.21
CA ASP A 103 -12.35 -6.14 23.09
C ASP A 103 -12.90 -4.86 22.45
N PRO A 104 -14.19 -4.78 22.08
CA PRO A 104 -14.81 -3.58 21.52
C PRO A 104 -14.81 -2.35 22.45
N ALA A 105 -14.80 -2.53 23.76
CA ALA A 105 -14.73 -1.42 24.70
C ALA A 105 -13.34 -0.77 24.65
N ALA A 106 -12.29 -1.58 24.57
CA ALA A 106 -10.92 -1.10 24.38
C ALA A 106 -10.73 -0.32 23.07
N VAL A 107 -11.47 -0.68 21.99
CA VAL A 107 -11.47 0.15 20.74
C VAL A 107 -11.95 1.56 21.06
N THR A 108 -13.01 1.70 21.86
CA THR A 108 -13.55 3.02 22.25
C THR A 108 -12.60 3.72 23.20
N ASP A 109 -12.26 3.08 24.32
CA ASP A 109 -11.63 3.73 25.48
C ASP A 109 -10.12 3.99 25.26
N GLU A 110 -9.43 3.08 24.58
CA GLU A 110 -7.97 3.13 24.40
C GLU A 110 -7.56 3.70 23.04
N LEU A 111 -8.43 3.61 22.02
CA LEU A 111 -8.11 4.04 20.65
C LEU A 111 -8.89 5.27 20.22
N LEU A 112 -10.23 5.21 20.18
CA LEU A 112 -11.04 6.27 19.60
C LEU A 112 -11.16 7.50 20.51
N ALA A 113 -11.46 7.32 21.80
CA ALA A 113 -11.66 8.42 22.72
C ALA A 113 -10.40 9.29 22.90
N PRO A 114 -9.18 8.73 23.09
CA PRO A 114 -7.98 9.55 23.24
C PRO A 114 -7.51 10.23 21.97
N GLN A 115 -7.87 9.72 20.77
CA GLN A 115 -7.32 10.17 19.49
C GLN A 115 -8.41 10.67 18.51
N GLY A 116 -9.65 10.81 18.94
CA GLY A 116 -10.78 11.12 18.05
C GLY A 116 -10.59 12.38 17.21
N GLU A 117 -10.14 13.48 17.80
CA GLU A 117 -9.85 14.72 17.09
C GLU A 117 -8.75 14.56 16.03
N ARG A 118 -7.71 13.79 16.37
CA ARG A 118 -6.60 13.52 15.44
C ARG A 118 -7.05 12.68 14.26
N PHE A 119 -7.85 11.65 14.52
CA PHE A 119 -8.43 10.82 13.47
C PHE A 119 -9.40 11.61 12.59
N ARG A 120 -10.24 12.47 13.18
CA ARG A 120 -11.13 13.34 12.42
C ARG A 120 -10.35 14.25 11.47
N SER A 121 -9.33 14.93 11.99
CA SER A 121 -8.48 15.80 11.18
C SER A 121 -7.81 15.04 10.03
N ALA A 122 -7.24 13.85 10.29
CA ALA A 122 -6.62 13.03 9.27
C ALA A 122 -7.62 12.56 8.19
N LEU A 123 -8.85 12.21 8.59
CA LEU A 123 -9.90 11.84 7.66
C LEU A 123 -10.39 13.02 6.82
N GLU A 124 -10.46 14.22 7.37
CA GLU A 124 -10.76 15.45 6.63
C GLU A 124 -9.72 15.73 5.55
N GLU A 125 -8.43 15.51 5.85
CA GLU A 125 -7.35 15.64 4.88
C GLU A 125 -7.38 14.58 3.78
N LEU A 126 -7.93 13.39 4.07
CA LEU A 126 -8.09 12.29 3.10
C LEU A 126 -9.44 12.34 2.36
N ALA A 127 -10.32 13.28 2.68
CA ALA A 127 -11.64 13.37 2.06
C ALA A 127 -11.54 13.58 0.55
N GLY A 128 -12.21 12.72 -0.23
CA GLY A 128 -12.17 12.76 -1.69
C GLY A 128 -10.82 12.35 -2.30
N LEU A 129 -9.95 11.69 -1.55
CA LEU A 129 -8.65 11.23 -2.02
C LEU A 129 -8.53 9.71 -1.88
N ALA A 130 -7.87 9.08 -2.88
CA ALA A 130 -7.49 7.67 -2.80
C ALA A 130 -6.06 7.47 -3.31
N GLN A 131 -5.44 6.38 -2.88
CA GLN A 131 -4.11 6.01 -3.35
C GLN A 131 -4.21 5.24 -4.67
N PHE A 132 -3.35 5.60 -5.61
CA PHE A 132 -3.04 4.82 -6.80
C PHE A 132 -1.55 4.45 -6.76
N THR A 133 -1.24 3.20 -7.03
CA THR A 133 0.15 2.73 -7.09
C THR A 133 0.46 2.26 -8.51
N VAL A 134 1.49 2.85 -9.11
CA VAL A 134 2.00 2.45 -10.43
C VAL A 134 3.29 1.67 -10.23
N ARG A 135 3.36 0.49 -10.84
CA ARG A 135 4.52 -0.42 -10.79
C ARG A 135 4.95 -0.77 -12.18
N GLY A 136 6.25 -0.71 -12.43
CA GLY A 136 6.87 -1.07 -13.70
C GLY A 136 7.81 -2.25 -13.55
N THR A 137 7.64 -3.26 -14.40
CA THR A 137 8.50 -4.45 -14.49
C THR A 137 9.24 -4.41 -15.81
N TYR A 138 10.56 -4.63 -15.78
CA TYR A 138 11.35 -4.69 -17.00
C TYR A 138 11.05 -5.95 -17.82
N ARG A 139 10.97 -5.78 -19.14
CA ARG A 139 11.12 -6.89 -20.08
C ARG A 139 12.60 -7.17 -20.20
N GLU A 140 13.10 -8.10 -19.41
CA GLU A 140 14.52 -8.34 -19.17
C GLU A 140 15.33 -8.44 -20.46
N GLU A 141 14.88 -9.25 -21.43
CA GLU A 141 15.58 -9.42 -22.70
C GLU A 141 15.71 -8.11 -23.49
N ALA A 142 14.67 -7.27 -23.47
CA ALA A 142 14.67 -6.00 -24.19
C ALA A 142 15.62 -4.99 -23.54
N VAL A 143 15.54 -4.85 -22.22
CA VAL A 143 16.39 -3.91 -21.48
C VAL A 143 17.87 -4.33 -21.53
N LEU A 144 18.17 -5.62 -21.38
CA LEU A 144 19.56 -6.12 -21.52
C LEU A 144 20.11 -5.94 -22.94
N ARG A 145 19.27 -6.09 -23.97
CA ARG A 145 19.68 -5.81 -25.36
C ARG A 145 20.02 -4.34 -25.54
N GLU A 146 19.14 -3.44 -25.08
CA GLU A 146 19.39 -1.99 -25.13
C GLU A 146 20.66 -1.59 -24.38
N ILE A 147 20.92 -2.19 -23.21
CA ILE A 147 22.14 -1.94 -22.44
C ILE A 147 23.36 -2.31 -23.27
N VAL A 148 23.39 -3.49 -23.90
CA VAL A 148 24.50 -3.92 -24.72
C VAL A 148 24.67 -3.02 -25.95
N GLU A 149 23.61 -2.57 -26.59
CA GLU A 149 23.64 -1.67 -27.74
C GLU A 149 24.15 -0.25 -27.38
N GLN A 150 23.78 0.26 -26.20
CA GLN A 150 24.08 1.63 -25.76
C GLN A 150 25.39 1.75 -24.96
N ARG A 151 25.95 0.62 -24.48
CA ARG A 151 27.15 0.57 -23.64
C ARG A 151 28.25 -0.29 -24.29
N PRO A 152 29.14 0.35 -25.10
CA PRO A 152 30.21 -0.37 -25.79
C PRO A 152 31.21 -1.09 -24.87
N ASP A 153 31.39 -0.59 -23.64
CA ASP A 153 32.20 -1.20 -22.59
C ASP A 153 31.60 -2.54 -22.13
N ILE A 154 30.27 -2.57 -21.89
CA ILE A 154 29.54 -3.79 -21.54
C ILE A 154 29.54 -4.78 -22.70
N ALA A 155 29.28 -4.31 -23.92
CA ALA A 155 29.29 -5.15 -25.11
C ALA A 155 30.65 -5.85 -25.33
N ARG A 156 31.74 -5.11 -25.17
CA ARG A 156 33.13 -5.64 -25.29
C ARG A 156 33.38 -6.69 -24.21
N LEU A 157 33.12 -6.34 -22.93
CA LEU A 157 33.37 -7.26 -21.82
C LEU A 157 32.52 -8.53 -21.92
N ARG A 158 31.31 -8.43 -22.43
CA ARG A 158 30.45 -9.60 -22.74
C ARG A 158 31.07 -10.50 -23.79
N ALA A 159 31.55 -9.91 -24.88
CA ALA A 159 32.20 -10.67 -25.96
C ALA A 159 33.51 -11.37 -25.49
N GLU A 160 34.34 -10.66 -24.73
CA GLU A 160 35.56 -11.20 -24.13
C GLU A 160 35.25 -12.37 -23.17
N THR A 161 34.22 -12.19 -22.33
CA THR A 161 33.78 -13.20 -21.35
C THR A 161 33.22 -14.44 -22.04
N ALA A 162 32.47 -14.28 -23.14
CA ALA A 162 31.90 -15.40 -23.91
C ALA A 162 32.97 -16.25 -24.64
N ALA A 163 34.11 -15.65 -24.94
CA ALA A 163 35.22 -16.33 -25.65
C ALA A 163 36.11 -17.16 -24.71
N LEU A 164 35.99 -17.01 -23.39
CA LEU A 164 36.86 -17.67 -22.41
C LEU A 164 36.14 -18.82 -21.68
N PRO A 165 36.89 -19.87 -21.26
CA PRO A 165 36.37 -20.89 -20.35
C PRO A 165 35.84 -20.27 -19.05
N GLU A 166 34.86 -20.93 -18.42
CA GLU A 166 34.17 -20.40 -17.25
C GLU A 166 35.11 -20.06 -16.09
N ASP A 167 36.05 -20.96 -15.78
CA ASP A 167 37.01 -20.75 -14.68
C ASP A 167 37.97 -19.60 -14.96
N ALA A 168 38.35 -19.37 -16.21
CA ALA A 168 39.27 -18.31 -16.60
C ALA A 168 38.58 -16.94 -16.72
N SER A 169 37.26 -16.90 -16.84
CA SER A 169 36.48 -15.67 -17.03
C SER A 169 35.76 -15.16 -15.78
N ARG A 170 35.92 -15.81 -14.64
CA ARG A 170 35.21 -15.47 -13.38
C ARG A 170 35.34 -13.99 -12.97
N PRO A 171 36.52 -13.36 -12.95
CA PRO A 171 36.63 -11.93 -12.60
C PRO A 171 35.88 -11.03 -13.60
N GLN A 172 35.96 -11.35 -14.89
CA GLN A 172 35.28 -10.60 -15.95
C GLN A 172 33.78 -10.74 -15.86
N ARG A 173 33.26 -11.93 -15.52
CA ARG A 173 31.81 -12.16 -15.28
C ARG A 173 31.29 -11.37 -14.09
N ILE A 174 32.04 -11.33 -13.00
CA ILE A 174 31.68 -10.51 -11.83
C ILE A 174 31.62 -9.04 -12.25
N ARG A 175 32.65 -8.55 -12.94
CA ARG A 175 32.70 -7.16 -13.43
C ARG A 175 31.55 -6.83 -14.38
N LEU A 176 31.23 -7.75 -15.30
CA LEU A 176 30.08 -7.59 -16.19
C LEU A 176 28.78 -7.49 -15.42
N GLY A 177 28.57 -8.36 -14.42
CA GLY A 177 27.40 -8.32 -13.55
C GLY A 177 27.27 -7.00 -12.79
N GLU A 178 28.38 -6.47 -12.24
CA GLU A 178 28.40 -5.16 -11.56
C GLU A 178 28.00 -4.01 -12.51
N LEU A 179 28.56 -3.98 -13.73
CA LEU A 179 28.24 -2.93 -14.70
C LEU A 179 26.78 -2.98 -15.16
N VAL A 180 26.27 -4.19 -15.43
CA VAL A 180 24.86 -4.38 -15.81
C VAL A 180 23.93 -3.98 -14.65
N SER A 181 24.24 -4.38 -13.41
CA SER A 181 23.46 -4.02 -12.24
C SER A 181 23.43 -2.50 -12.00
N ALA A 182 24.57 -1.83 -12.15
CA ALA A 182 24.66 -0.37 -12.04
C ALA A 182 23.79 0.32 -13.11
N GLU A 183 23.87 -0.14 -14.36
CA GLU A 183 23.09 0.41 -15.47
C GLU A 183 21.58 0.20 -15.26
N LEU A 184 21.16 -0.98 -14.77
CA LEU A 184 19.76 -1.24 -14.42
C LEU A 184 19.27 -0.33 -13.30
N ALA A 185 20.10 -0.07 -12.30
CA ALA A 185 19.75 0.85 -11.21
C ALA A 185 19.61 2.30 -11.69
N ASP A 186 20.47 2.74 -12.63
CA ASP A 186 20.39 4.07 -13.23
C ASP A 186 19.10 4.23 -14.06
N ARG A 187 18.77 3.22 -14.86
CA ARG A 187 17.52 3.17 -15.63
C ARG A 187 16.28 3.13 -14.73
N ALA A 188 16.33 2.41 -13.63
CA ALA A 188 15.25 2.37 -12.65
C ALA A 188 14.99 3.76 -12.04
N ARG A 189 16.08 4.48 -11.70
CA ARG A 189 15.95 5.87 -11.22
C ARG A 189 15.35 6.80 -12.26
N ALA A 190 15.88 6.76 -13.49
CA ALA A 190 15.37 7.58 -14.58
C ALA A 190 13.90 7.28 -14.91
N GLY A 191 13.50 6.01 -14.91
CA GLY A 191 12.11 5.61 -15.11
C GLY A 191 11.20 6.09 -13.99
N ALA A 192 11.65 6.02 -12.73
CA ALA A 192 10.87 6.55 -11.61
C ALA A 192 10.77 8.08 -11.65
N ASP A 193 11.81 8.79 -12.10
CA ASP A 193 11.78 10.24 -12.29
C ASP A 193 10.79 10.65 -13.40
N GLU A 194 10.79 9.93 -14.52
CA GLU A 194 9.84 10.13 -15.61
C GLU A 194 8.40 9.85 -15.16
N LEU A 195 8.18 8.74 -14.43
CA LEU A 195 6.87 8.39 -13.86
C LEU A 195 6.33 9.53 -12.98
N LEU A 196 7.17 10.03 -12.06
CA LEU A 196 6.80 11.14 -11.18
C LEU A 196 6.58 12.45 -11.95
N ALA A 197 7.38 12.75 -12.95
CA ALA A 197 7.23 13.94 -13.77
C ALA A 197 5.92 13.94 -14.57
N ARG A 198 5.51 12.78 -15.10
CA ARG A 198 4.30 12.63 -15.93
C ARG A 198 3.02 12.58 -15.08
N LEU A 199 3.03 11.83 -13.99
CA LEU A 199 1.82 11.57 -13.19
C LEU A 199 1.71 12.45 -11.94
N GLY A 200 2.83 12.95 -11.40
CA GLY A 200 2.84 13.81 -10.22
C GLY A 200 1.93 15.03 -10.30
N PRO A 201 1.87 15.78 -11.43
CA PRO A 201 0.95 16.91 -11.58
C PRO A 201 -0.54 16.56 -11.48
N LEU A 202 -0.90 15.28 -11.57
CA LEU A 202 -2.26 14.79 -11.45
C LEU A 202 -2.62 14.34 -10.03
N ALA A 203 -1.66 14.34 -9.12
CA ALA A 203 -1.80 13.91 -7.75
C ALA A 203 -1.62 15.04 -6.75
N VAL A 204 -2.25 14.93 -5.58
CA VAL A 204 -2.07 15.86 -4.46
C VAL A 204 -0.72 15.59 -3.76
N ALA A 205 -0.32 14.33 -3.70
CA ALA A 205 0.94 13.90 -3.10
C ALA A 205 1.51 12.67 -3.81
N THR A 206 2.81 12.49 -3.72
CA THR A 206 3.51 11.35 -4.31
C THR A 206 4.51 10.74 -3.34
N VAL A 207 4.68 9.43 -3.42
CA VAL A 207 5.70 8.68 -2.70
C VAL A 207 6.41 7.75 -3.70
N ARG A 208 7.73 7.92 -3.86
CA ARG A 208 8.54 7.00 -4.65
C ARG A 208 8.61 5.65 -3.95
N ALA A 209 8.37 4.57 -4.68
CA ALA A 209 8.59 3.23 -4.14
C ALA A 209 10.09 2.89 -4.15
N ASP A 210 10.51 2.11 -3.15
CA ASP A 210 11.85 1.53 -3.16
C ASP A 210 11.96 0.49 -4.29
N PRO A 211 12.99 0.57 -5.14
CA PRO A 211 13.15 -0.37 -6.24
C PRO A 211 13.44 -1.78 -5.73
N SER A 212 12.83 -2.78 -6.36
CA SER A 212 13.12 -4.19 -6.14
C SER A 212 13.48 -4.87 -7.46
N ALA A 213 13.99 -6.11 -7.40
CA ALA A 213 14.33 -6.87 -8.59
C ALA A 213 13.12 -7.07 -9.53
N ASP A 214 11.95 -7.36 -8.93
CA ASP A 214 10.71 -7.62 -9.67
C ASP A 214 9.98 -6.32 -10.07
N GLN A 215 10.22 -5.22 -9.35
CA GLN A 215 9.55 -3.94 -9.53
C GLN A 215 10.56 -2.80 -9.43
N PRO A 216 11.41 -2.63 -10.46
CA PRO A 216 12.47 -1.62 -10.45
C PRO A 216 11.97 -0.19 -10.52
N VAL A 217 10.77 0.04 -11.07
CA VAL A 217 10.14 1.37 -11.18
C VAL A 217 8.81 1.36 -10.46
N GLY A 218 8.58 2.35 -9.62
CA GLY A 218 7.29 2.46 -8.93
C GLY A 218 7.12 3.75 -8.15
N ALA A 219 5.86 4.15 -7.99
CA ALA A 219 5.45 5.24 -7.11
C ALA A 219 3.98 5.09 -6.71
N SER A 220 3.64 5.65 -5.56
CA SER A 220 2.28 5.82 -5.09
C SER A 220 1.86 7.28 -5.19
N PHE A 221 0.61 7.50 -5.56
CA PHE A 221 0.01 8.79 -5.84
C PHE A 221 -1.27 8.94 -5.04
N LEU A 222 -1.44 10.04 -4.35
CA LEU A 222 -2.70 10.40 -3.70
C LEU A 222 -3.50 11.26 -4.68
N VAL A 223 -4.60 10.74 -5.21
CA VAL A 223 -5.34 11.33 -6.34
C VAL A 223 -6.75 11.67 -5.91
N ALA A 224 -7.20 12.88 -6.29
CA ALA A 224 -8.55 13.34 -6.03
C ALA A 224 -9.58 12.57 -6.90
N ASP A 225 -10.77 12.33 -6.37
CA ASP A 225 -11.82 11.50 -6.96
C ASP A 225 -12.23 11.95 -8.37
N ASP A 226 -12.27 13.27 -8.61
CA ASP A 226 -12.62 13.86 -9.89
C ASP A 226 -11.53 13.70 -10.94
N ARG A 227 -10.29 13.41 -10.52
CA ARG A 227 -9.13 13.22 -11.39
C ARG A 227 -8.80 11.75 -11.71
N TRP A 228 -9.48 10.79 -11.13
CA TRP A 228 -9.20 9.36 -11.39
C TRP A 228 -9.22 8.99 -12.88
N PRO A 229 -10.21 9.43 -13.69
CA PRO A 229 -10.23 9.10 -15.12
C PRO A 229 -9.04 9.70 -15.87
N GLU A 230 -8.61 10.92 -15.52
CA GLU A 230 -7.46 11.59 -16.12
C GLU A 230 -6.16 10.87 -15.74
N PHE A 231 -6.01 10.52 -14.47
CA PHE A 231 -4.86 9.79 -13.96
C PHE A 231 -4.70 8.41 -14.61
N THR A 232 -5.80 7.66 -14.73
CA THR A 232 -5.82 6.35 -15.39
C THR A 232 -5.38 6.48 -16.84
N ARG A 233 -5.98 7.41 -17.59
CA ARG A 233 -5.60 7.66 -18.99
C ARG A 233 -4.13 8.04 -19.16
N ALA A 234 -3.61 8.94 -18.32
CA ALA A 234 -2.20 9.32 -18.38
C ALA A 234 -1.25 8.15 -18.07
N THR A 235 -1.67 7.25 -17.17
CA THR A 235 -0.92 6.02 -16.89
C THR A 235 -0.93 5.06 -18.08
N ASP A 236 -2.06 4.91 -18.77
CA ASP A 236 -2.17 4.07 -19.97
C ASP A 236 -1.32 4.63 -21.11
N GLU A 237 -1.32 5.95 -21.31
CA GLU A 237 -0.46 6.64 -22.29
C GLU A 237 1.02 6.41 -22.00
N LEU A 238 1.44 6.55 -20.73
CA LEU A 238 2.82 6.25 -20.33
C LEU A 238 3.16 4.77 -20.54
N GLY A 239 2.22 3.87 -20.26
CA GLY A 239 2.37 2.44 -20.52
C GLY A 239 2.56 2.12 -21.99
N ALA A 240 1.87 2.84 -22.88
CA ALA A 240 2.04 2.73 -24.33
C ALA A 240 3.44 3.25 -24.78
N ASP A 241 3.90 4.38 -24.24
CA ASP A 241 5.22 4.94 -24.53
C ASP A 241 6.36 3.99 -24.08
N TRP A 242 6.14 3.24 -23.02
CA TRP A 242 7.12 2.28 -22.47
C TRP A 242 6.96 0.86 -22.99
N ALA A 243 5.95 0.63 -23.84
CA ALA A 243 5.66 -0.70 -24.37
C ALA A 243 6.90 -1.36 -25.01
N GLY A 244 7.10 -2.65 -24.75
CA GLY A 244 8.25 -3.41 -25.21
C GLY A 244 9.49 -3.34 -24.30
N ARG A 245 9.58 -2.36 -23.39
CA ARG A 245 10.71 -2.22 -22.42
C ARG A 245 10.25 -2.44 -20.99
N ILE A 246 9.15 -1.81 -20.61
CA ILE A 246 8.58 -1.83 -19.25
C ILE A 246 7.10 -2.12 -19.36
N ASP A 247 6.64 -3.09 -18.61
CA ASP A 247 5.22 -3.37 -18.43
C ASP A 247 4.73 -2.60 -17.20
N LEU A 248 3.84 -1.62 -17.40
CA LEU A 248 3.23 -0.86 -16.31
C LEU A 248 1.97 -1.56 -15.79
N ARG A 249 1.79 -1.50 -14.49
CA ARG A 249 0.58 -1.93 -13.80
C ARG A 249 0.08 -0.83 -12.89
N LEU A 250 -1.15 -0.40 -13.08
CA LEU A 250 -1.89 0.50 -12.19
C LEU A 250 -2.68 -0.33 -11.19
N LEU A 251 -2.58 0.02 -9.92
CA LEU A 251 -3.36 -0.52 -8.80
C LEU A 251 -4.09 0.65 -8.15
N GLY A 252 -5.38 0.52 -7.96
CA GLY A 252 -6.20 1.55 -7.32
C GLY A 252 -7.62 1.59 -7.84
N PRO A 253 -8.51 2.33 -7.17
CA PRO A 253 -8.25 3.09 -5.94
C PRO A 253 -7.99 2.17 -4.74
N LEU A 254 -7.02 2.54 -3.88
CA LEU A 254 -6.58 1.81 -2.70
C LEU A 254 -6.70 2.71 -1.47
N ALA A 255 -6.73 2.09 -0.28
CA ALA A 255 -6.53 2.82 0.96
C ALA A 255 -5.12 3.48 1.00
N PRO A 256 -4.99 4.69 1.56
CA PRO A 256 -3.79 5.50 1.42
C PRO A 256 -2.67 5.11 2.41
N TYR A 257 -2.21 3.86 2.39
CA TYR A 257 -1.21 3.33 3.31
C TYR A 257 0.10 4.12 3.30
N ASP A 258 0.59 4.51 2.10
CA ASP A 258 1.87 5.19 1.96
C ASP A 258 1.83 6.64 2.45
N PHE A 259 0.62 7.18 2.69
CA PHE A 259 0.38 8.54 3.13
C PHE A 259 -0.10 8.63 4.58
N ALA A 260 -0.76 7.61 5.09
CA ALA A 260 -1.41 7.60 6.41
C ALA A 260 -0.45 7.89 7.58
N ALA A 261 0.77 7.35 7.56
CA ALA A 261 1.73 7.55 8.64
C ALA A 261 2.09 9.04 8.84
N ARG A 262 2.17 9.81 7.75
CA ARG A 262 2.49 11.24 7.81
C ARG A 262 1.37 12.07 8.45
N LEU A 263 0.12 11.62 8.29
CA LEU A 263 -1.07 12.29 8.83
C LEU A 263 -1.21 12.08 10.34
N VAL A 264 -0.81 10.92 10.82
CA VAL A 264 -0.90 10.57 12.24
C VAL A 264 0.31 11.09 13.01
N ASP A 265 1.49 11.21 12.41
CA ASP A 265 2.73 11.58 13.11
C ASP A 265 3.07 13.08 13.04
N ALA A 266 2.42 13.87 12.18
CA ALA A 266 2.68 15.30 12.03
C ALA A 266 1.59 16.17 12.67
N PRO A 267 1.87 16.93 13.76
CA PRO A 267 1.03 18.05 14.16
C PRO A 267 1.41 19.27 13.32
N GLY A 268 0.55 19.71 12.38
CA GLY A 268 0.82 20.93 11.62
C GLY A 268 0.14 21.00 10.26
N PRO A 269 0.41 22.05 9.45
CA PRO A 269 -0.16 22.21 8.12
C PRO A 269 0.16 21.01 7.23
N ARG A 270 -0.66 20.80 6.20
CA ARG A 270 -0.64 19.60 5.35
C ARG A 270 0.78 19.18 4.99
N PRO A 271 1.15 17.92 5.20
CA PRO A 271 2.53 17.46 4.96
C PRO A 271 2.98 17.50 3.49
N TRP A 272 2.10 17.90 2.57
CA TRP A 272 2.35 18.05 1.13
C TRP A 272 2.12 19.47 0.56
N ASP A 273 1.90 20.49 1.41
CA ASP A 273 1.88 21.90 1.01
C ASP A 273 3.28 22.45 0.80
#